data_b6d4f273064d9a3adc9e86c361841803
#
_entry.id   b6d4f273064d9a3adc9e86c361841803
#
_cell.length_a   1.000
_cell.length_b   1.000
_cell.length_c   1.000
_cell.angle_alpha   90.00
_cell.angle_beta   90.00
_cell.angle_gamma   90.00
#
_symmetry.space_group_name_H-M   'P 1'
#
loop_
_entity.id
_entity.type
_entity.pdbx_description
1 polymer ?
#
loop_
_entity_poly.entity_id
_entity_poly.type
_entity_poly.pdbx_seq_one_letter_code
_entity_poly.pdbx_strand_id
1 'polypeptide(L)'
;LLYKDFKENIRSLGFGSIENFMQYAGVTSDDVLSWEEKNEIPYLVSLILHILKGEKELLVTNSALDNVIEECLPLASLLEEVSSFPHKLEEMFLLQKKLNDSTNGNNWELGVTKFGKEINWLRCIHMEVAELIESTPWKHWKNINSEPDMNNIHVELVDIWHFLMSYILQETNVPKAVSLVNTHCIYEVAHDIDVKLMVNEAEKLSYISLAIDTGNMPSFSGIERFIDQFFRCCKISGLSFMWLQKLYIGKNCLNQFRQDNGYKEGHYIKVWNGNEDNVVMVDLLEKMEDVGFDDLYGKLKEEYSKNK
;
A
#
# COMPACT_ATOMS: atom_id res chain seq x y z
N LEU A 1 6.53 -16.13 -28.16
CA LEU A 1 5.41 -16.57 -27.32
C LEU A 1 4.10 -16.31 -28.05
N LEU A 2 3.16 -17.26 -28.05
CA LEU A 2 1.84 -17.02 -28.63
C LEU A 2 1.01 -16.08 -27.73
N TYR A 3 0.20 -15.22 -28.33
CA TYR A 3 -0.63 -14.25 -27.61
C TYR A 3 -1.58 -14.93 -26.57
N LYS A 4 -2.00 -16.15 -26.83
CA LYS A 4 -2.79 -16.95 -25.90
C LYS A 4 -2.00 -17.27 -24.61
N ASP A 5 -0.76 -17.67 -24.75
CA ASP A 5 0.11 -18.01 -23.61
C ASP A 5 0.50 -16.75 -22.81
N PHE A 6 0.57 -15.60 -23.49
CA PHE A 6 0.79 -14.30 -22.87
C PHE A 6 -0.32 -13.95 -21.88
N LYS A 7 -1.60 -14.15 -22.23
CA LYS A 7 -2.75 -13.89 -21.31
C LYS A 7 -2.69 -14.74 -20.04
N GLU A 8 -2.29 -16.01 -20.17
CA GLU A 8 -2.14 -16.91 -19.02
C GLU A 8 -0.95 -16.50 -18.15
N ASN A 9 0.16 -16.12 -18.78
CA ASN A 9 1.37 -15.69 -18.09
C ASN A 9 1.15 -14.41 -17.29
N ILE A 10 0.47 -13.40 -17.85
CA ILE A 10 0.14 -12.16 -17.14
C ILE A 10 -0.67 -12.42 -15.88
N ARG A 11 -1.66 -13.30 -15.94
CA ARG A 11 -2.47 -13.66 -14.76
C ARG A 11 -1.63 -14.40 -13.71
N SER A 12 -0.76 -15.31 -14.13
CA SER A 12 0.11 -16.06 -13.19
C SER A 12 1.15 -15.18 -12.50
N LEU A 13 1.52 -14.05 -13.12
CA LEU A 13 2.45 -13.05 -12.58
C LEU A 13 1.76 -12.00 -11.70
N GLY A 14 0.45 -12.10 -11.51
CA GLY A 14 -0.27 -11.22 -10.58
C GLY A 14 -0.78 -9.90 -11.19
N PHE A 15 -0.62 -9.69 -12.50
CA PHE A 15 -1.12 -8.46 -13.14
C PHE A 15 -2.66 -8.36 -13.22
N GLY A 16 -3.38 -9.42 -12.90
CA GLY A 16 -4.85 -9.45 -12.90
C GLY A 16 -5.49 -9.24 -14.27
N SER A 17 -5.06 -8.28 -15.05
CA SER A 17 -5.54 -8.00 -16.41
C SER A 17 -4.43 -7.56 -17.36
N ILE A 18 -4.72 -7.61 -18.67
CA ILE A 18 -3.81 -7.11 -19.70
C ILE A 18 -3.67 -5.59 -19.61
N GLU A 19 -4.73 -4.89 -19.26
CA GLU A 19 -4.75 -3.44 -19.11
C GLU A 19 -3.77 -3.01 -18.01
N ASN A 20 -3.71 -3.72 -16.90
CA ASN A 20 -2.76 -3.45 -15.82
C ASN A 20 -1.32 -3.66 -16.29
N PHE A 21 -1.06 -4.73 -17.05
CA PHE A 21 0.27 -4.97 -17.64
C PHE A 21 0.63 -3.88 -18.67
N MET A 22 -0.32 -3.47 -19.51
CA MET A 22 -0.10 -2.43 -20.53
C MET A 22 0.29 -1.10 -19.91
N GLN A 23 -0.47 -0.67 -18.91
CA GLN A 23 -0.19 0.56 -18.17
C GLN A 23 1.20 0.52 -17.53
N TYR A 24 1.60 -0.66 -17.08
CA TYR A 24 2.85 -0.90 -16.40
C TYR A 24 4.05 -0.95 -17.37
N ALA A 25 3.88 -1.64 -18.49
CA ALA A 25 4.94 -1.85 -19.50
C ALA A 25 5.07 -0.69 -20.51
N GLY A 26 4.26 0.38 -20.38
CA GLY A 26 4.23 1.46 -21.36
C GLY A 26 3.72 1.03 -22.76
N VAL A 27 2.94 -0.06 -22.80
CA VAL A 27 2.41 -0.67 -24.03
C VAL A 27 1.03 -0.09 -24.31
N THR A 28 0.76 0.31 -25.55
CA THR A 28 -0.52 0.88 -25.95
C THR A 28 -1.57 -0.19 -26.29
N SER A 29 -2.85 0.20 -26.28
CA SER A 29 -3.95 -0.69 -26.72
C SER A 29 -3.76 -1.16 -28.16
N ASP A 30 -3.24 -0.30 -29.04
CA ASP A 30 -2.99 -0.63 -30.44
C ASP A 30 -1.88 -1.68 -30.59
N ASP A 31 -0.85 -1.63 -29.73
CA ASP A 31 0.19 -2.66 -29.70
C ASP A 31 -0.41 -4.03 -29.36
N VAL A 32 -1.24 -4.10 -28.32
CA VAL A 32 -1.87 -5.36 -27.88
C VAL A 32 -2.83 -5.90 -28.94
N LEU A 33 -3.61 -5.05 -29.58
CA LEU A 33 -4.48 -5.46 -30.69
C LEU A 33 -3.67 -6.02 -31.86
N SER A 34 -2.54 -5.38 -32.22
CA SER A 34 -1.60 -5.88 -33.23
C SER A 34 -1.02 -7.25 -32.86
N TRP A 35 -0.72 -7.49 -31.59
CA TRP A 35 -0.23 -8.80 -31.12
C TRP A 35 -1.31 -9.88 -31.17
N GLU A 36 -2.56 -9.51 -30.86
CA GLU A 36 -3.70 -10.42 -30.94
C GLU A 36 -3.98 -10.83 -32.38
N GLU A 37 -3.99 -9.89 -33.33
CA GLU A 37 -4.20 -10.13 -34.76
C GLU A 37 -3.11 -11.03 -35.36
N LYS A 38 -1.84 -10.84 -34.97
CA LYS A 38 -0.70 -11.64 -35.44
C LYS A 38 -0.53 -12.95 -34.70
N ASN A 39 -1.24 -13.12 -33.56
CA ASN A 39 -1.03 -14.20 -32.59
C ASN A 39 0.45 -14.34 -32.15
N GLU A 40 1.16 -13.22 -32.13
CA GLU A 40 2.57 -13.13 -31.74
C GLU A 40 2.76 -11.94 -30.82
N ILE A 41 3.63 -12.06 -29.83
CA ILE A 41 4.09 -10.94 -29.01
C ILE A 41 5.54 -10.61 -29.34
N PRO A 42 5.96 -9.33 -29.23
CA PRO A 42 7.34 -8.94 -29.44
C PRO A 42 8.31 -9.78 -28.61
N TYR A 43 9.47 -10.06 -29.18
CA TYR A 43 10.51 -10.85 -28.53
C TYR A 43 10.88 -10.28 -27.16
N LEU A 44 10.96 -8.96 -27.05
CA LEU A 44 11.25 -8.27 -25.79
C LEU A 44 10.22 -8.57 -24.70
N VAL A 45 8.94 -8.52 -25.01
CA VAL A 45 7.85 -8.84 -24.06
C VAL A 45 7.91 -10.32 -23.67
N SER A 46 8.22 -11.20 -24.61
CA SER A 46 8.44 -12.62 -24.35
C SER A 46 9.62 -12.84 -23.41
N LEU A 47 10.73 -12.16 -23.63
CA LEU A 47 11.94 -12.22 -22.81
C LEU A 47 11.67 -11.75 -21.37
N ILE A 48 10.98 -10.64 -21.21
CA ILE A 48 10.56 -10.11 -19.90
C ILE A 48 9.74 -11.16 -19.14
N LEU A 49 8.76 -11.79 -19.78
CA LEU A 49 7.95 -12.83 -19.16
C LEU A 49 8.76 -14.06 -18.74
N HIS A 50 9.78 -14.45 -19.51
CA HIS A 50 10.70 -15.54 -19.14
C HIS A 50 11.59 -15.19 -17.95
N ILE A 51 12.11 -13.95 -17.90
CA ILE A 51 12.89 -13.44 -16.76
C ILE A 51 12.03 -13.44 -15.48
N LEU A 52 10.80 -12.99 -15.56
CA LEU A 52 9.86 -12.99 -14.45
C LEU A 52 9.53 -14.37 -13.92
N LYS A 53 9.54 -15.39 -14.79
CA LYS A 53 9.35 -16.78 -14.38
C LYS A 53 10.59 -17.41 -13.74
N GLY A 54 11.70 -16.69 -13.66
CA GLY A 54 12.96 -17.20 -13.14
C GLY A 54 13.70 -18.15 -14.09
N GLU A 55 13.32 -18.19 -15.37
CA GLU A 55 13.96 -19.00 -16.40
C GLU A 55 15.25 -18.31 -16.89
N LYS A 56 16.36 -18.54 -16.18
CA LYS A 56 17.66 -17.87 -16.41
C LYS A 56 18.46 -18.35 -17.64
N GLU A 57 18.04 -19.40 -18.34
CA GLU A 57 18.89 -20.08 -19.34
C GLU A 57 18.89 -19.50 -20.77
N LEU A 58 18.09 -18.44 -21.05
CA LEU A 58 17.94 -17.91 -22.42
C LEU A 58 18.83 -16.70 -22.75
N LEU A 59 19.74 -16.29 -21.89
CA LEU A 59 20.45 -15.02 -21.96
C LEU A 59 21.89 -15.07 -22.50
N VAL A 60 22.25 -15.94 -23.40
CA VAL A 60 23.61 -15.85 -23.97
C VAL A 60 23.58 -15.94 -25.49
N THR A 61 23.79 -14.86 -26.17
CA THR A 61 24.75 -14.50 -27.23
C THR A 61 24.24 -13.37 -28.13
N ASN A 62 24.81 -12.16 -28.03
CA ASN A 62 25.24 -11.27 -29.10
C ASN A 62 25.29 -9.80 -28.67
N SER A 63 26.25 -9.03 -29.17
CA SER A 63 26.52 -7.61 -28.86
C SER A 63 25.41 -6.61 -29.21
N ALA A 64 24.35 -7.03 -29.90
CA ALA A 64 23.11 -6.28 -30.06
C ALA A 64 22.23 -6.33 -28.79
N LEU A 65 22.50 -7.30 -27.88
CA LEU A 65 21.77 -7.45 -26.61
C LEU A 65 22.17 -6.39 -25.58
N ASP A 66 23.40 -5.88 -25.60
CA ASP A 66 23.87 -4.94 -24.58
C ASP A 66 23.06 -3.63 -24.60
N ASN A 67 22.70 -3.11 -25.76
CA ASN A 67 21.85 -1.94 -25.88
C ASN A 67 20.40 -2.22 -25.47
N VAL A 68 19.91 -3.43 -25.78
CA VAL A 68 18.56 -3.88 -25.38
C VAL A 68 18.51 -4.12 -23.86
N ILE A 69 19.60 -4.58 -23.26
CA ILE A 69 19.73 -4.76 -21.81
C ILE A 69 19.72 -3.43 -21.09
N GLU A 70 20.44 -2.41 -21.57
CA GLU A 70 20.42 -1.06 -20.95
C GLU A 70 19.04 -0.41 -21.03
N GLU A 71 18.29 -0.60 -22.11
CA GLU A 71 16.91 -0.13 -22.24
C GLU A 71 15.93 -0.94 -21.36
N CYS A 72 16.24 -2.22 -21.09
CA CYS A 72 15.40 -3.13 -20.31
C CYS A 72 15.71 -3.12 -18.80
N LEU A 73 16.87 -2.64 -18.37
CA LEU A 73 17.26 -2.59 -16.96
C LEU A 73 16.22 -1.87 -16.07
N PRO A 74 15.66 -0.70 -16.46
CA PRO A 74 14.61 -0.06 -15.69
C PRO A 74 13.36 -0.93 -15.59
N LEU A 75 12.99 -1.61 -16.68
CA LEU A 75 11.83 -2.49 -16.73
C LEU A 75 12.05 -3.78 -15.92
N ALA A 76 13.24 -4.36 -15.94
CA ALA A 76 13.60 -5.53 -15.15
C ALA A 76 13.56 -5.20 -13.64
N SER A 77 14.11 -4.05 -13.22
CA SER A 77 14.05 -3.57 -11.85
C SER A 77 12.59 -3.38 -11.39
N LEU A 78 11.79 -2.76 -12.23
CA LEU A 78 10.36 -2.53 -11.98
C LEU A 78 9.59 -3.86 -11.83
N LEU A 79 9.93 -4.87 -12.63
CA LEU A 79 9.31 -6.19 -12.60
C LEU A 79 9.74 -7.00 -11.36
N GLU A 80 10.99 -6.87 -10.91
CA GLU A 80 11.45 -7.43 -9.63
C GLU A 80 10.68 -6.80 -8.47
N GLU A 81 10.49 -5.50 -8.51
CA GLU A 81 9.70 -4.77 -7.52
C GLU A 81 8.28 -5.33 -7.45
N VAL A 82 7.56 -5.42 -8.57
CA VAL A 82 6.18 -5.94 -8.64
C VAL A 82 6.11 -7.41 -8.25
N SER A 83 7.06 -8.22 -8.66
CA SER A 83 7.10 -9.64 -8.26
C SER A 83 7.27 -9.82 -6.74
N SER A 84 7.77 -8.80 -6.05
CA SER A 84 7.91 -8.78 -4.60
C SER A 84 6.62 -8.39 -3.86
N PHE A 85 5.62 -7.80 -4.53
CA PHE A 85 4.41 -7.28 -3.88
C PHE A 85 3.63 -8.33 -3.09
N PRO A 86 3.41 -9.57 -3.59
CA PRO A 86 2.72 -10.59 -2.79
C PRO A 86 3.42 -10.89 -1.46
N HIS A 87 4.75 -10.96 -1.46
CA HIS A 87 5.52 -11.20 -0.23
C HIS A 87 5.44 -10.01 0.73
N LYS A 88 5.51 -8.79 0.21
CA LYS A 88 5.36 -7.56 1.02
C LYS A 88 3.96 -7.44 1.62
N LEU A 89 2.93 -7.81 0.85
CA LEU A 89 1.56 -7.86 1.34
C LEU A 89 1.39 -8.93 2.43
N GLU A 90 1.96 -10.13 2.22
CA GLU A 90 1.91 -11.21 3.21
C GLU A 90 2.57 -10.76 4.52
N GLU A 91 3.75 -10.14 4.44
CA GLU A 91 4.45 -9.58 5.60
C GLU A 91 3.56 -8.56 6.35
N MET A 92 2.97 -7.60 5.62
CA MET A 92 2.10 -6.59 6.23
C MET A 92 0.88 -7.23 6.91
N PHE A 93 0.22 -8.19 6.26
CA PHE A 93 -0.94 -8.88 6.84
C PHE A 93 -0.57 -9.72 8.07
N LEU A 94 0.58 -10.37 8.07
CA LEU A 94 1.08 -11.12 9.24
C LEU A 94 1.41 -10.18 10.41
N LEU A 95 2.07 -9.06 10.14
CA LEU A 95 2.35 -8.02 11.14
C LEU A 95 1.05 -7.42 11.69
N GLN A 96 0.06 -7.14 10.82
CA GLN A 96 -1.23 -6.61 11.27
C GLN A 96 -1.98 -7.61 12.15
N LYS A 97 -1.99 -8.89 11.77
CA LYS A 97 -2.59 -9.93 12.61
C LYS A 97 -1.93 -10.00 13.98
N LYS A 98 -0.59 -10.00 14.02
CA LYS A 98 0.17 -10.00 15.27
C LYS A 98 -0.14 -8.77 16.14
N LEU A 99 -0.23 -7.60 15.54
CA LEU A 99 -0.61 -6.36 16.23
C LEU A 99 -2.02 -6.48 16.84
N ASN A 100 -2.98 -6.95 16.06
CA ASN A 100 -4.36 -7.14 16.52
C ASN A 100 -4.44 -8.18 17.65
N ASP A 101 -3.75 -9.31 17.53
CA ASP A 101 -3.69 -10.35 18.58
C ASP A 101 -3.15 -9.78 19.91
N SER A 102 -2.10 -8.98 19.85
CA SER A 102 -1.50 -8.37 21.04
C SER A 102 -2.37 -7.28 21.67
N THR A 103 -3.02 -6.48 20.85
CA THR A 103 -3.80 -5.31 21.28
C THR A 103 -5.19 -5.72 21.76
N ASN A 104 -5.89 -6.54 20.97
CA ASN A 104 -7.30 -6.86 21.16
C ASN A 104 -7.53 -8.26 21.77
N GLY A 105 -6.51 -9.15 21.71
CA GLY A 105 -6.59 -10.54 22.12
C GLY A 105 -6.96 -11.47 20.96
N ASN A 106 -6.72 -12.77 21.12
CA ASN A 106 -6.75 -13.77 20.03
C ASN A 106 -8.13 -14.00 19.36
N ASN A 107 -9.20 -13.40 19.89
CA ASN A 107 -10.55 -13.54 19.36
C ASN A 107 -11.08 -12.25 18.72
N TRP A 108 -10.22 -11.30 18.39
CA TRP A 108 -10.62 -10.02 17.80
C TRP A 108 -11.35 -10.20 16.46
N GLU A 109 -11.08 -11.26 15.74
CA GLU A 109 -11.77 -11.65 14.49
C GLU A 109 -13.27 -11.88 14.69
N LEU A 110 -13.72 -12.11 15.95
CA LEU A 110 -15.14 -12.17 16.31
C LEU A 110 -15.77 -10.78 16.55
N GLY A 111 -15.06 -9.71 16.26
CA GLY A 111 -15.54 -8.34 16.41
C GLY A 111 -15.54 -7.82 17.86
N VAL A 112 -14.81 -8.47 18.77
CA VAL A 112 -14.74 -8.06 20.18
C VAL A 112 -13.31 -8.14 20.72
N THR A 113 -12.96 -7.18 21.58
CA THR A 113 -11.68 -7.21 22.29
C THR A 113 -11.69 -8.23 23.43
N LYS A 114 -10.51 -8.58 23.96
CA LYS A 114 -10.36 -9.42 25.17
C LYS A 114 -11.09 -8.89 26.40
N PHE A 115 -11.55 -7.65 26.40
CA PHE A 115 -12.34 -7.01 27.46
C PHE A 115 -13.84 -6.93 27.11
N GLY A 116 -14.28 -7.56 26.01
CA GLY A 116 -15.68 -7.58 25.57
C GLY A 116 -16.15 -6.28 24.92
N LYS A 117 -15.25 -5.37 24.56
CA LYS A 117 -15.61 -4.15 23.82
C LYS A 117 -15.74 -4.47 22.33
N GLU A 118 -16.80 -4.00 21.70
CA GLU A 118 -17.01 -4.09 20.26
C GLU A 118 -15.88 -3.41 19.47
N ILE A 119 -15.43 -4.07 18.41
CA ILE A 119 -14.47 -3.56 17.46
C ILE A 119 -15.23 -3.16 16.18
N ASN A 120 -15.07 -1.93 15.75
CA ASN A 120 -15.63 -1.43 14.50
C ASN A 120 -14.53 -0.78 13.65
N TRP A 121 -13.89 -1.59 12.80
CA TRP A 121 -12.83 -1.14 11.90
C TRP A 121 -13.31 -0.10 10.90
N LEU A 122 -14.55 -0.22 10.42
CA LEU A 122 -15.13 0.72 9.46
C LEU A 122 -15.28 2.12 10.05
N ARG A 123 -15.65 2.19 11.32
CA ARG A 123 -15.68 3.47 12.06
C ARG A 123 -14.28 4.04 12.25
N CYS A 124 -13.29 3.21 12.55
CA CYS A 124 -11.89 3.65 12.63
C CYS A 124 -11.45 4.26 11.29
N ILE A 125 -11.67 3.56 10.18
CA ILE A 125 -11.35 4.08 8.84
C ILE A 125 -12.04 5.42 8.57
N HIS A 126 -13.33 5.54 8.91
CA HIS A 126 -14.06 6.79 8.72
C HIS A 126 -13.41 7.96 9.48
N MET A 127 -12.89 7.71 10.68
CA MET A 127 -12.22 8.75 11.49
C MET A 127 -10.87 9.14 10.87
N GLU A 128 -10.05 8.18 10.43
CA GLU A 128 -8.77 8.50 9.77
C GLU A 128 -8.97 9.21 8.42
N VAL A 129 -10.04 8.91 7.69
CA VAL A 129 -10.39 9.68 6.48
C VAL A 129 -10.72 11.14 6.83
N ALA A 130 -11.37 11.40 7.96
CA ALA A 130 -11.62 12.76 8.41
C ALA A 130 -10.32 13.49 8.78
N GLU A 131 -9.34 12.81 9.40
CA GLU A 131 -8.01 13.35 9.72
C GLU A 131 -7.19 13.61 8.44
N LEU A 132 -7.27 12.72 7.45
CA LEU A 132 -6.70 12.94 6.11
C LEU A 132 -7.26 14.22 5.47
N ILE A 133 -8.58 14.42 5.50
CA ILE A 133 -9.20 15.63 4.95
C ILE A 133 -8.75 16.89 5.74
N GLU A 134 -8.60 16.80 7.06
CA GLU A 134 -8.07 17.91 7.88
C GLU A 134 -6.65 18.33 7.50
N SER A 135 -5.86 17.43 6.93
CA SER A 135 -4.50 17.68 6.44
C SER A 135 -4.48 18.46 5.12
N THR A 136 -5.66 18.76 4.55
CA THR A 136 -5.81 19.53 3.32
C THR A 136 -6.33 20.94 3.61
N PRO A 137 -6.10 21.95 2.75
CA PRO A 137 -6.63 23.29 2.90
C PRO A 137 -8.11 23.39 2.48
N TRP A 138 -8.97 22.46 2.88
CA TRP A 138 -10.40 22.42 2.51
C TRP A 138 -11.24 23.54 3.16
N LYS A 139 -10.78 24.12 4.27
CA LYS A 139 -11.54 25.11 5.05
C LYS A 139 -11.55 26.47 4.36
N HIS A 140 -12.63 26.77 3.62
CA HIS A 140 -12.79 28.02 2.87
C HIS A 140 -12.74 29.31 3.74
N TRP A 141 -12.87 29.18 5.05
CA TRP A 141 -12.79 30.31 6.01
C TRP A 141 -11.40 30.49 6.63
N LYS A 142 -10.42 29.65 6.25
CA LYS A 142 -9.01 29.77 6.64
C LYS A 142 -8.17 30.34 5.50
N ASN A 143 -6.85 30.36 5.67
CA ASN A 143 -5.93 30.81 4.63
C ASN A 143 -6.08 29.94 3.36
N ILE A 144 -6.54 30.57 2.28
CA ILE A 144 -6.77 29.90 0.98
C ILE A 144 -5.48 29.52 0.25
N ASN A 145 -4.31 30.04 0.69
CA ASN A 145 -3.01 29.76 0.12
C ASN A 145 -2.22 28.75 0.96
N SER A 146 -2.87 28.02 1.86
CA SER A 146 -2.22 26.94 2.61
C SER A 146 -1.95 25.76 1.66
N GLU A 147 -0.76 25.21 1.75
CA GLU A 147 -0.44 23.94 1.09
C GLU A 147 -0.97 22.75 1.90
N PRO A 148 -1.29 21.62 1.25
CA PRO A 148 -1.63 20.39 1.96
C PRO A 148 -0.41 19.84 2.71
N ASP A 149 -0.63 19.28 3.88
CA ASP A 149 0.39 18.52 4.60
C ASP A 149 0.50 17.10 4.01
N MET A 150 1.31 16.94 2.97
CA MET A 150 1.46 15.68 2.27
C MET A 150 2.03 14.57 3.14
N ASN A 151 2.92 14.88 4.07
CA ASN A 151 3.48 13.89 4.99
C ASN A 151 2.38 13.35 5.91
N ASN A 152 1.55 14.23 6.47
CA ASN A 152 0.43 13.78 7.30
C ASN A 152 -0.63 13.04 6.49
N ILE A 153 -0.94 13.47 5.26
CA ILE A 153 -1.85 12.75 4.34
C ILE A 153 -1.38 11.31 4.12
N HIS A 154 -0.08 11.10 3.90
CA HIS A 154 0.47 9.75 3.74
C HIS A 154 0.40 8.93 5.04
N VAL A 155 0.61 9.56 6.20
CA VAL A 155 0.45 8.91 7.51
C VAL A 155 -0.99 8.46 7.73
N GLU A 156 -1.97 9.33 7.44
CA GLU A 156 -3.39 8.98 7.59
C GLU A 156 -3.83 7.87 6.62
N LEU A 157 -3.29 7.85 5.38
CA LEU A 157 -3.49 6.73 4.47
C LEU A 157 -2.95 5.42 5.04
N VAL A 158 -1.81 5.46 5.74
CA VAL A 158 -1.27 4.26 6.40
C VAL A 158 -2.14 3.83 7.58
N ASP A 159 -2.71 4.76 8.35
CA ASP A 159 -3.62 4.43 9.44
C ASP A 159 -4.95 3.84 8.90
N ILE A 160 -5.48 4.39 7.79
CA ILE A 160 -6.57 3.76 7.04
C ILE A 160 -6.18 2.35 6.60
N TRP A 161 -4.95 2.14 6.10
CA TRP A 161 -4.47 0.83 5.66
C TRP A 161 -4.40 -0.19 6.80
N HIS A 162 -3.94 0.21 7.98
CA HIS A 162 -3.97 -0.64 9.19
C HIS A 162 -5.38 -1.16 9.49
N PHE A 163 -6.38 -0.28 9.46
CA PHE A 163 -7.76 -0.65 9.76
C PHE A 163 -8.41 -1.43 8.61
N LEU A 164 -8.10 -1.09 7.36
CA LEU A 164 -8.60 -1.82 6.19
C LEU A 164 -8.06 -3.26 6.17
N MET A 165 -6.76 -3.47 6.43
CA MET A 165 -6.19 -4.82 6.58
C MET A 165 -6.85 -5.60 7.72
N SER A 166 -7.12 -4.94 8.85
CA SER A 166 -7.80 -5.56 9.98
C SER A 166 -9.23 -6.00 9.61
N TYR A 167 -9.95 -5.16 8.87
CA TYR A 167 -11.28 -5.47 8.36
C TYR A 167 -11.25 -6.65 7.38
N ILE A 168 -10.30 -6.64 6.42
CA ILE A 168 -10.13 -7.75 5.47
C ILE A 168 -9.80 -9.06 6.20
N LEU A 169 -8.92 -9.02 7.21
CA LEU A 169 -8.56 -10.20 8.00
C LEU A 169 -9.70 -10.73 8.87
N GLN A 170 -10.63 -9.86 9.29
CA GLN A 170 -11.84 -10.28 10.01
C GLN A 170 -12.77 -11.09 9.10
N GLU A 171 -12.82 -10.76 7.82
CA GLU A 171 -13.67 -11.41 6.82
C GLU A 171 -12.99 -12.58 6.08
N THR A 172 -11.64 -12.67 6.16
CA THR A 172 -10.84 -13.62 5.38
C THR A 172 -9.66 -14.18 6.18
N ASN A 173 -8.69 -14.78 5.49
CA ASN A 173 -7.39 -15.18 6.04
C ASN A 173 -6.25 -14.55 5.23
N VAL A 174 -5.03 -14.60 5.74
CA VAL A 174 -3.86 -13.98 5.12
C VAL A 174 -3.68 -14.35 3.64
N PRO A 175 -3.69 -15.63 3.21
CA PRO A 175 -3.52 -15.96 1.80
C PRO A 175 -4.61 -15.38 0.89
N LYS A 176 -5.87 -15.37 1.34
CA LYS A 176 -7.00 -14.76 0.58
C LYS A 176 -6.89 -13.25 0.55
N ALA A 177 -6.51 -12.63 1.66
CA ALA A 177 -6.29 -11.18 1.75
C ALA A 177 -5.20 -10.73 0.77
N VAL A 178 -4.06 -11.43 0.72
CA VAL A 178 -2.98 -11.17 -0.25
C VAL A 178 -3.49 -11.30 -1.68
N SER A 179 -4.18 -12.40 -2.01
CA SER A 179 -4.74 -12.60 -3.35
C SER A 179 -5.73 -11.50 -3.76
N LEU A 180 -6.55 -11.03 -2.82
CA LEU A 180 -7.56 -10.01 -3.06
C LEU A 180 -6.93 -8.63 -3.33
N VAL A 181 -5.85 -8.30 -2.59
CA VAL A 181 -5.22 -6.97 -2.65
C VAL A 181 -4.16 -6.87 -3.75
N ASN A 182 -3.45 -7.96 -4.06
CA ASN A 182 -2.26 -7.93 -4.92
C ASN A 182 -2.49 -7.25 -6.29
N THR A 183 -3.67 -7.44 -6.88
CA THR A 183 -4.01 -6.85 -8.20
C THR A 183 -4.19 -5.33 -8.18
N HIS A 184 -4.34 -4.73 -6.98
CA HIS A 184 -4.58 -3.31 -6.79
C HIS A 184 -3.30 -2.52 -6.45
N CYS A 185 -2.19 -3.22 -6.15
CA CYS A 185 -0.92 -2.58 -5.75
C CYS A 185 -0.15 -1.97 -6.92
N ILE A 186 -0.50 -2.33 -8.15
CA ILE A 186 0.19 -1.89 -9.37
C ILE A 186 -0.52 -0.64 -9.89
N TYR A 187 0.06 0.53 -9.64
CA TYR A 187 -0.46 1.80 -10.10
C TYR A 187 0.66 2.83 -10.25
N GLU A 188 0.50 3.71 -11.20
CA GLU A 188 1.34 4.88 -11.37
C GLU A 188 0.86 6.00 -10.45
N VAL A 189 1.76 6.59 -9.67
CA VAL A 189 1.42 7.71 -8.78
C VAL A 189 1.26 9.01 -9.57
N ALA A 190 0.39 9.89 -9.08
CA ALA A 190 0.26 11.24 -9.62
C ALA A 190 1.51 12.07 -9.25
N HIS A 191 2.03 12.81 -10.22
CA HIS A 191 3.12 13.77 -10.00
C HIS A 191 2.59 15.12 -9.51
N ASP A 192 1.42 15.52 -10.05
CA ASP A 192 0.74 16.74 -9.66
C ASP A 192 -0.46 16.40 -8.77
N ILE A 193 -0.49 17.00 -7.58
CA ILE A 193 -1.53 16.73 -6.58
C ILE A 193 -2.70 17.68 -6.77
N ASP A 194 -3.85 17.16 -7.20
CA ASP A 194 -5.13 17.87 -7.17
C ASP A 194 -5.80 17.66 -5.82
N VAL A 195 -5.67 18.64 -4.93
CA VAL A 195 -6.25 18.60 -3.59
C VAL A 195 -7.76 18.41 -3.61
N LYS A 196 -8.48 19.03 -4.54
CA LYS A 196 -9.94 18.89 -4.65
C LYS A 196 -10.32 17.47 -5.05
N LEU A 197 -9.60 16.89 -6.00
CA LEU A 197 -9.79 15.49 -6.39
C LEU A 197 -9.51 14.57 -5.21
N MET A 198 -8.42 14.81 -4.47
CA MET A 198 -8.03 14.00 -3.32
C MET A 198 -9.10 14.02 -2.22
N VAL A 199 -9.62 15.19 -1.85
CA VAL A 199 -10.73 15.30 -0.89
C VAL A 199 -11.96 14.54 -1.37
N ASN A 200 -12.37 14.71 -2.63
CA ASN A 200 -13.51 14.01 -3.19
C ASN A 200 -13.33 12.47 -3.16
N GLU A 201 -12.14 11.96 -3.44
CA GLU A 201 -11.87 10.53 -3.39
C GLU A 201 -11.79 10.00 -1.95
N ALA A 202 -11.29 10.79 -1.00
CA ALA A 202 -11.34 10.48 0.43
C ALA A 202 -12.80 10.43 0.95
N GLU A 203 -13.64 11.36 0.54
CA GLU A 203 -15.08 11.35 0.89
C GLU A 203 -15.80 10.09 0.35
N LYS A 204 -15.43 9.59 -0.84
CA LYS A 204 -15.95 8.31 -1.35
C LYS A 204 -15.49 7.12 -0.51
N LEU A 205 -14.24 7.13 -0.04
CA LEU A 205 -13.73 6.11 0.86
C LEU A 205 -14.53 6.08 2.17
N SER A 206 -14.78 7.26 2.75
CA SER A 206 -15.66 7.44 3.91
C SER A 206 -17.08 6.94 3.66
N TYR A 207 -17.67 7.27 2.50
CA TYR A 207 -19.00 6.79 2.11
C TYR A 207 -19.06 5.26 2.04
N ILE A 208 -18.06 4.60 1.45
CA ILE A 208 -18.02 3.14 1.35
C ILE A 208 -17.97 2.53 2.75
N SER A 209 -17.14 3.05 3.66
CA SER A 209 -17.05 2.54 5.02
C SER A 209 -18.38 2.64 5.76
N LEU A 210 -19.04 3.78 5.69
CA LEU A 210 -20.36 4.00 6.32
C LEU A 210 -21.47 3.17 5.66
N ALA A 211 -21.44 2.98 4.33
CA ALA A 211 -22.43 2.18 3.62
C ALA A 211 -22.34 0.69 4.01
N ILE A 212 -21.14 0.16 4.23
CA ILE A 212 -20.94 -1.20 4.73
C ILE A 212 -21.40 -1.28 6.20
N ASP A 213 -20.95 -0.37 7.06
CA ASP A 213 -21.25 -0.35 8.50
C ASP A 213 -22.76 -0.29 8.79
N THR A 214 -23.50 0.46 7.96
CA THR A 214 -24.94 0.61 8.08
C THR A 214 -25.75 -0.46 7.34
N GLY A 215 -25.11 -1.43 6.70
CA GLY A 215 -25.76 -2.50 5.94
C GLY A 215 -26.35 -2.08 4.59
N ASN A 216 -26.05 -0.87 4.11
CA ASN A 216 -26.47 -0.38 2.80
C ASN A 216 -25.63 -0.90 1.63
N MET A 217 -24.51 -1.55 1.95
CA MET A 217 -23.63 -2.23 0.99
C MET A 217 -23.22 -3.59 1.56
N PRO A 218 -23.32 -4.69 0.77
CA PRO A 218 -22.89 -6.01 1.22
C PRO A 218 -21.38 -6.03 1.50
N SER A 219 -20.94 -6.67 2.59
CA SER A 219 -19.51 -6.71 3.00
C SER A 219 -18.62 -7.22 1.87
N PHE A 220 -18.94 -8.33 1.23
CA PHE A 220 -18.09 -8.95 0.21
C PHE A 220 -17.85 -8.04 -1.01
N SER A 221 -18.91 -7.51 -1.64
CA SER A 221 -18.75 -6.56 -2.76
C SER A 221 -18.24 -5.18 -2.32
N GLY A 222 -18.41 -4.87 -1.04
CA GLY A 222 -17.89 -3.66 -0.42
C GLY A 222 -16.38 -3.69 -0.25
N ILE A 223 -15.81 -4.84 0.13
CA ILE A 223 -14.35 -4.98 0.32
C ILE A 223 -13.58 -4.67 -0.97
N GLU A 224 -13.96 -5.25 -2.10
CA GLU A 224 -13.28 -4.98 -3.38
C GLU A 224 -13.34 -3.49 -3.75
N ARG A 225 -14.52 -2.87 -3.63
CA ARG A 225 -14.67 -1.43 -3.87
C ARG A 225 -13.86 -0.59 -2.89
N PHE A 226 -13.74 -1.05 -1.64
CA PHE A 226 -12.95 -0.37 -0.64
C PHE A 226 -11.46 -0.40 -0.98
N ILE A 227 -10.94 -1.55 -1.39
CA ILE A 227 -9.57 -1.73 -1.83
C ILE A 227 -9.28 -0.84 -3.05
N ASP A 228 -10.12 -0.88 -4.07
CA ASP A 228 -10.02 -0.02 -5.25
C ASP A 228 -9.97 1.46 -4.88
N GLN A 229 -10.89 1.90 -4.02
CA GLN A 229 -10.96 3.29 -3.62
C GLN A 229 -9.78 3.72 -2.77
N PHE A 230 -9.27 2.83 -1.90
CA PHE A 230 -8.07 3.10 -1.10
C PHE A 230 -6.84 3.29 -1.99
N PHE A 231 -6.55 2.37 -2.92
CA PHE A 231 -5.42 2.51 -3.82
C PHE A 231 -5.58 3.67 -4.81
N ARG A 232 -6.82 4.04 -5.13
CA ARG A 232 -7.08 5.28 -5.86
C ARG A 232 -6.68 6.52 -5.03
N CYS A 233 -6.95 6.56 -3.74
CA CYS A 233 -6.48 7.63 -2.86
C CYS A 233 -4.93 7.65 -2.78
N CYS A 234 -4.28 6.49 -2.65
CA CYS A 234 -2.83 6.39 -2.71
C CYS A 234 -2.26 6.95 -4.03
N LYS A 235 -2.82 6.53 -5.18
CA LYS A 235 -2.40 7.00 -6.50
C LYS A 235 -2.42 8.53 -6.60
N ILE A 236 -3.55 9.16 -6.26
CA ILE A 236 -3.73 10.62 -6.42
C ILE A 236 -2.98 11.44 -5.38
N SER A 237 -2.61 10.87 -4.23
CA SER A 237 -1.77 11.51 -3.22
C SER A 237 -0.27 11.35 -3.48
N GLY A 238 0.13 10.67 -4.55
CA GLY A 238 1.54 10.38 -4.84
C GLY A 238 2.16 9.29 -3.97
N LEU A 239 1.35 8.53 -3.20
CA LEU A 239 1.83 7.46 -2.33
C LEU A 239 2.02 6.17 -3.13
N SER A 240 3.26 5.79 -3.45
CA SER A 240 3.58 4.52 -4.10
C SER A 240 3.37 3.33 -3.16
N PHE A 241 3.16 2.13 -3.72
CA PHE A 241 3.04 0.92 -2.90
C PHE A 241 4.29 0.66 -2.05
N MET A 242 5.47 0.90 -2.59
CA MET A 242 6.73 0.74 -1.85
C MET A 242 6.83 1.71 -0.67
N TRP A 243 6.41 2.97 -0.87
CA TRP A 243 6.40 3.93 0.22
C TRP A 243 5.30 3.65 1.24
N LEU A 244 4.12 3.18 0.79
CA LEU A 244 3.05 2.68 1.67
C LEU A 244 3.56 1.53 2.56
N GLN A 245 4.24 0.54 1.99
CA GLN A 245 4.80 -0.60 2.74
C GLN A 245 5.84 -0.12 3.76
N LYS A 246 6.73 0.77 3.37
CA LYS A 246 7.77 1.32 4.22
C LYS A 246 7.18 2.10 5.40
N LEU A 247 6.22 2.98 5.15
CA LEU A 247 5.50 3.72 6.17
C LEU A 247 4.68 2.79 7.09
N TYR A 248 4.05 1.75 6.53
CA TYR A 248 3.31 0.77 7.31
C TYR A 248 4.20 0.04 8.32
N ILE A 249 5.38 -0.45 7.90
CA ILE A 249 6.34 -1.08 8.82
C ILE A 249 6.76 -0.08 9.89
N GLY A 250 7.03 1.17 9.50
CA GLY A 250 7.38 2.24 10.42
C GLY A 250 6.29 2.48 11.48
N LYS A 251 5.05 2.61 11.04
CA LYS A 251 3.88 2.83 11.91
C LYS A 251 3.64 1.63 12.84
N ASN A 252 3.77 0.41 12.33
CA ASN A 252 3.66 -0.81 13.12
C ASN A 252 4.74 -0.84 14.22
N CYS A 253 5.98 -0.51 13.87
CA CYS A 253 7.10 -0.40 14.81
C CYS A 253 6.86 0.71 15.86
N LEU A 254 6.42 1.90 15.44
CA LEU A 254 6.10 3.00 16.35
C LEU A 254 4.95 2.63 17.31
N ASN A 255 3.92 1.95 16.81
CA ASN A 255 2.81 1.49 17.64
C ASN A 255 3.28 0.47 18.70
N GLN A 256 4.18 -0.44 18.34
CA GLN A 256 4.80 -1.34 19.33
C GLN A 256 5.64 -0.55 20.33
N PHE A 257 6.46 0.39 19.85
CA PHE A 257 7.28 1.26 20.70
C PHE A 257 6.44 2.06 21.69
N ARG A 258 5.31 2.62 21.27
CA ARG A 258 4.35 3.33 22.14
C ARG A 258 3.84 2.42 23.25
N GLN A 259 3.44 1.18 22.92
CA GLN A 259 2.95 0.21 23.91
C GLN A 259 4.03 -0.11 24.95
N ASP A 260 5.27 -0.37 24.51
CA ASP A 260 6.39 -0.74 25.36
C ASP A 260 6.84 0.42 26.28
N ASN A 261 6.49 1.65 25.92
CA ASN A 261 6.85 2.86 26.68
C ASN A 261 5.66 3.49 27.43
N GLY A 262 4.61 2.71 27.70
CA GLY A 262 3.52 3.12 28.62
C GLY A 262 2.46 4.00 27.98
N TYR A 263 2.17 3.81 26.69
CA TYR A 263 1.11 4.56 25.99
C TYR A 263 -0.28 4.31 26.62
N LYS A 264 -0.62 3.04 26.93
CA LYS A 264 -1.90 2.67 27.57
C LYS A 264 -2.03 3.23 28.98
N GLU A 265 -0.93 3.36 29.67
CA GLU A 265 -0.84 3.90 31.03
C GLU A 265 -0.77 5.42 31.09
N GLY A 266 -0.71 6.09 29.91
CA GLY A 266 -0.65 7.54 29.80
C GLY A 266 0.73 8.14 30.15
N HIS A 267 1.79 7.34 30.17
CA HIS A 267 3.14 7.78 30.51
C HIS A 267 4.00 8.09 29.27
N TYR A 268 3.55 7.69 28.09
CA TYR A 268 4.27 7.91 26.85
C TYR A 268 4.25 9.39 26.45
N ILE A 269 5.40 9.91 26.06
CA ILE A 269 5.53 11.29 25.56
C ILE A 269 5.42 11.23 24.02
N LYS A 270 4.36 11.81 23.46
CA LYS A 270 4.10 11.79 22.01
C LYS A 270 4.93 12.82 21.24
N VAL A 271 5.34 13.92 21.88
CA VAL A 271 6.11 15.00 21.25
C VAL A 271 7.58 14.93 21.67
N TRP A 272 8.48 14.72 20.70
CA TRP A 272 9.92 14.56 20.89
C TRP A 272 10.65 15.78 20.33
N ASN A 273 11.37 16.53 21.17
CA ASN A 273 12.09 17.74 20.76
C ASN A 273 11.24 18.72 19.92
N GLY A 274 9.96 18.84 20.19
CA GLY A 274 9.04 19.74 19.51
C GLY A 274 8.34 19.14 18.29
N ASN A 275 8.67 17.91 17.87
CA ASN A 275 8.02 17.19 16.78
C ASN A 275 7.19 16.04 17.31
N GLU A 276 6.06 15.76 16.68
CA GLU A 276 5.32 14.53 16.96
C GLU A 276 6.13 13.29 16.56
N ASP A 277 5.94 12.20 17.27
CA ASP A 277 6.64 10.94 17.05
C ASP A 277 6.42 10.36 15.63
N ASN A 278 5.27 10.61 15.00
CA ASN A 278 5.02 10.28 13.59
C ASN A 278 6.00 11.03 12.65
N VAL A 279 6.26 12.31 12.91
CA VAL A 279 7.19 13.11 12.10
C VAL A 279 8.60 12.57 12.25
N VAL A 280 9.02 12.28 13.49
CA VAL A 280 10.34 11.69 13.77
C VAL A 280 10.49 10.32 13.08
N MET A 281 9.44 9.50 13.10
CA MET A 281 9.44 8.21 12.40
C MET A 281 9.62 8.37 10.89
N VAL A 282 8.88 9.28 10.25
CA VAL A 282 9.00 9.56 8.81
C VAL A 282 10.40 10.03 8.47
N ASP A 283 10.96 10.99 9.23
CA ASP A 283 12.32 11.48 9.04
C ASP A 283 13.40 10.37 9.15
N LEU A 284 13.17 9.38 10.01
CA LEU A 284 14.05 8.22 10.12
C LEU A 284 13.93 7.31 8.91
N LEU A 285 12.69 7.04 8.46
CA LEU A 285 12.42 6.19 7.31
C LEU A 285 13.01 6.76 6.02
N GLU A 286 12.94 8.07 5.80
CA GLU A 286 13.54 8.72 4.62
C GLU A 286 15.04 8.51 4.51
N LYS A 287 15.72 8.36 5.65
CA LYS A 287 17.17 8.15 5.73
C LYS A 287 17.60 6.68 5.65
N MET A 288 16.66 5.76 5.66
CA MET A 288 16.91 4.32 5.61
C MET A 288 16.64 3.80 4.19
N GLU A 289 17.57 3.08 3.60
CA GLU A 289 17.36 2.39 2.31
C GLU A 289 16.41 1.22 2.51
N ASP A 290 16.74 0.32 3.43
CA ASP A 290 15.91 -0.81 3.84
C ASP A 290 15.38 -0.61 5.26
N VAL A 291 14.11 -0.97 5.48
CA VAL A 291 13.46 -0.83 6.78
C VAL A 291 13.37 -2.19 7.45
N GLY A 292 14.29 -2.45 8.38
CA GLY A 292 14.18 -3.53 9.34
C GLY A 292 13.44 -3.06 10.60
N PHE A 293 12.52 -3.88 11.13
CA PHE A 293 11.77 -3.55 12.34
C PHE A 293 12.69 -3.26 13.53
N ASP A 294 13.67 -4.11 13.78
CA ASP A 294 14.58 -3.98 14.94
C ASP A 294 15.51 -2.77 14.82
N ASP A 295 15.98 -2.46 13.60
CA ASP A 295 16.84 -1.29 13.35
C ASP A 295 16.05 0.01 13.57
N LEU A 296 14.85 0.11 13.02
CA LEU A 296 13.98 1.26 13.25
C LEU A 296 13.60 1.41 14.73
N TYR A 297 13.28 0.30 15.41
CA TYR A 297 12.97 0.32 16.84
C TYR A 297 14.14 0.86 17.66
N GLY A 298 15.37 0.45 17.33
CA GLY A 298 16.60 0.99 17.94
C GLY A 298 16.74 2.49 17.75
N LYS A 299 16.52 2.98 16.52
CA LYS A 299 16.59 4.42 16.21
C LYS A 299 15.50 5.24 16.93
N LEU A 300 14.27 4.73 16.99
CA LEU A 300 13.18 5.36 17.77
C LEU A 300 13.55 5.46 19.25
N LYS A 301 14.16 4.42 19.81
CA LYS A 301 14.62 4.40 21.19
C LYS A 301 15.73 5.43 21.46
N GLU A 302 16.65 5.60 20.53
CA GLU A 302 17.70 6.64 20.61
C GLU A 302 17.08 8.04 20.60
N GLU A 303 16.17 8.33 19.65
CA GLU A 303 15.50 9.64 19.57
C GLU A 303 14.64 9.91 20.82
N TYR A 304 13.86 8.93 21.27
CA TYR A 304 13.04 9.06 22.48
C TYR A 304 13.89 9.33 23.74
N SER A 305 15.07 8.74 23.84
CA SER A 305 15.97 8.93 25.00
C SER A 305 16.49 10.36 25.13
N LYS A 306 16.54 11.12 24.03
CA LYS A 306 16.98 12.52 24.01
C LYS A 306 15.95 13.48 24.62
N ASN A 307 14.71 13.01 24.88
CA ASN A 307 13.63 13.78 25.52
C ASN A 307 13.62 13.66 27.05
N LYS A 308 14.51 12.83 27.59
CA LYS A 308 14.67 12.67 29.05
C LYS A 308 15.81 13.53 29.52
#